data_d3e1204823eb8acac003cb239d35eff2
#
_entry.id   d3e1204823eb8acac003cb239d35eff2
#
_cell.length_a   1.000
_cell.length_b   1.000
_cell.length_c   1.000
_cell.angle_alpha   90.00
_cell.angle_beta   90.00
_cell.angle_gamma   90.00
#
_symmetry.space_group_name_H-M   'P 1'
#
loop_
_entity.id
_entity.type
_entity.pdbx_description
1 polymer ?
#
loop_
_entity_poly.entity_id
_entity_poly.type
_entity_poly.pdbx_seq_one_letter_code
_entity_poly.pdbx_strand_id
1 'polypeptide(L)'
;MLDGPLKNMAQAWAIAKVLAQSSMVPHALRGSPQNCLVTMMLGQELDLTWTQATRGIYVLPNGTPGLRGQLLLALIRKRGHRYTFERADDACTCIITRKDEDFKIPYEGTFNTDDALMAGLVTKKDGQLYARSHDGKPLPWQQYRRDMLQWR
;
A
#
# COMPACT_ATOMS: atom_id res chain seq x y z
N MET A 1 -21.95 6.95 14.50
CA MET A 1 -21.15 6.25 13.49
C MET A 1 -20.66 7.27 12.47
N LEU A 2 -19.37 7.61 12.50
CA LEU A 2 -18.78 8.65 11.62
C LEU A 2 -18.37 8.12 10.23
N ASP A 3 -18.50 6.82 10.00
CA ASP A 3 -18.05 6.13 8.77
C ASP A 3 -19.19 5.84 7.77
N GLY A 4 -20.26 6.63 7.78
CA GLY A 4 -21.32 6.53 6.77
C GLY A 4 -20.88 7.10 5.41
N PRO A 5 -21.60 6.77 4.32
CA PRO A 5 -21.32 7.36 3.02
C PRO A 5 -21.39 8.89 3.13
N LEU A 6 -20.46 9.57 2.45
CA LEU A 6 -20.43 11.04 2.40
C LEU A 6 -21.74 11.54 1.75
N LYS A 7 -22.68 11.99 2.57
CA LYS A 7 -24.03 12.39 2.11
C LYS A 7 -24.06 13.78 1.48
N ASN A 8 -23.07 14.63 1.83
CA ASN A 8 -22.91 15.91 1.17
C ASN A 8 -21.45 16.38 1.19
N MET A 9 -21.08 17.19 0.23
CA MET A 9 -19.72 17.69 0.04
C MET A 9 -19.26 18.61 1.20
N ALA A 10 -20.17 19.39 1.80
CA ALA A 10 -19.84 20.28 2.90
C ALA A 10 -19.39 19.51 4.15
N GLN A 11 -20.08 18.42 4.47
CA GLN A 11 -19.72 17.52 5.58
C GLN A 11 -18.39 16.82 5.31
N ALA A 12 -18.19 16.30 4.09
CA ALA A 12 -16.93 15.69 3.67
C ALA A 12 -15.76 16.66 3.81
N TRP A 13 -15.95 17.90 3.38
CA TRP A 13 -14.94 18.95 3.49
C TRP A 13 -14.62 19.31 4.94
N ALA A 14 -15.62 19.39 5.81
CA ALA A 14 -15.41 19.65 7.25
C ALA A 14 -14.55 18.54 7.89
N ILE A 15 -14.84 17.28 7.58
CA ILE A 15 -14.07 16.12 8.08
C ILE A 15 -12.65 16.14 7.51
N ALA A 16 -12.47 16.42 6.22
CA ALA A 16 -11.15 16.50 5.58
C ALA A 16 -10.26 17.55 6.24
N LYS A 17 -10.81 18.71 6.65
CA LYS A 17 -10.08 19.73 7.41
C LYS A 17 -9.59 19.21 8.77
N VAL A 18 -10.42 18.48 9.49
CA VAL A 18 -10.05 17.91 10.79
C VAL A 18 -8.97 16.82 10.60
N LEU A 19 -9.13 15.95 9.62
CA LEU A 19 -8.13 14.91 9.31
C LEU A 19 -6.78 15.51 8.94
N ALA A 20 -6.75 16.57 8.12
CA ALA A 20 -5.53 17.23 7.71
C ALA A 20 -4.73 17.84 8.88
N GLN A 21 -5.39 18.17 9.99
CA GLN A 21 -4.75 18.68 11.21
C GLN A 21 -4.25 17.56 12.13
N SER A 22 -4.67 16.32 11.91
CA SER A 22 -4.32 15.18 12.76
C SER A 22 -2.90 14.70 12.50
N SER A 23 -2.15 14.42 13.58
CA SER A 23 -0.86 13.72 13.50
C SER A 23 -1.00 12.24 13.13
N MET A 24 -2.22 11.69 13.20
CA MET A 24 -2.50 10.28 12.88
C MET A 24 -2.56 9.98 11.38
N VAL A 25 -2.72 11.00 10.52
CA VAL A 25 -2.68 10.81 9.08
C VAL A 25 -1.24 10.84 8.54
N PRO A 26 -0.96 10.14 7.43
CA PRO A 26 0.35 10.18 6.78
C PRO A 26 0.81 11.60 6.45
N HIS A 27 2.12 11.84 6.47
CA HIS A 27 2.70 13.17 6.26
C HIS A 27 2.19 13.85 4.98
N ALA A 28 2.00 13.10 3.89
CA ALA A 28 1.50 13.61 2.61
C ALA A 28 0.06 14.17 2.65
N LEU A 29 -0.71 13.85 3.69
CA LEU A 29 -2.08 14.34 3.90
C LEU A 29 -2.16 15.47 4.93
N ARG A 30 -1.10 15.65 5.73
CA ARG A 30 -1.08 16.70 6.77
C ARG A 30 -1.04 18.08 6.14
N GLY A 31 -1.87 18.98 6.64
CA GLY A 31 -2.00 20.34 6.14
C GLY A 31 -2.69 20.45 4.77
N SER A 32 -3.14 19.34 4.16
CA SER A 32 -3.81 19.31 2.86
C SER A 32 -5.21 18.70 2.96
N PRO A 33 -6.24 19.50 3.31
CA PRO A 33 -7.63 19.05 3.32
C PRO A 33 -8.09 18.50 1.96
N GLN A 34 -7.57 19.04 0.86
CA GLN A 34 -7.88 18.61 -0.50
C GLN A 34 -7.45 17.16 -0.72
N ASN A 35 -6.20 16.82 -0.37
CA ASN A 35 -5.69 15.46 -0.48
C ASN A 35 -6.45 14.50 0.44
N CYS A 36 -6.82 14.93 1.64
CA CYS A 36 -7.66 14.15 2.54
C CYS A 36 -9.03 13.86 1.89
N LEU A 37 -9.68 14.88 1.32
CA LEU A 37 -10.99 14.74 0.67
C LEU A 37 -10.92 13.76 -0.51
N VAL A 38 -9.97 13.93 -1.42
CA VAL A 38 -9.79 13.03 -2.57
C VAL A 38 -9.52 11.60 -2.12
N THR A 39 -8.66 11.43 -1.09
CA THR A 39 -8.38 10.11 -0.53
C THR A 39 -9.63 9.46 0.08
N MET A 40 -10.48 10.23 0.76
CA MET A 40 -11.75 9.74 1.30
C MET A 40 -12.72 9.33 0.19
N MET A 41 -12.82 10.10 -0.90
CA MET A 41 -13.67 9.78 -2.06
C MET A 41 -13.20 8.47 -2.74
N LEU A 42 -11.91 8.34 -3.02
CA LEU A 42 -11.33 7.09 -3.56
C LEU A 42 -11.57 5.90 -2.61
N GLY A 43 -11.45 6.14 -1.31
CA GLY A 43 -11.77 5.11 -0.31
C GLY A 43 -13.23 4.66 -0.36
N GLN A 44 -14.15 5.58 -0.58
CA GLN A 44 -15.57 5.27 -0.71
C GLN A 44 -15.86 4.41 -1.94
N GLU A 45 -15.22 4.68 -3.07
CA GLU A 45 -15.33 3.84 -4.28
C GLU A 45 -14.85 2.40 -4.05
N LEU A 46 -13.88 2.22 -3.14
CA LEU A 46 -13.35 0.93 -2.73
C LEU A 46 -14.09 0.30 -1.53
N ASP A 47 -15.17 0.94 -1.08
CA ASP A 47 -15.95 0.54 0.09
C ASP A 47 -15.07 0.43 1.36
N LEU A 48 -14.23 1.45 1.56
CA LEU A 48 -13.34 1.63 2.73
C LEU A 48 -13.91 2.68 3.67
N THR A 49 -13.60 2.54 4.97
CA THR A 49 -13.79 3.64 5.92
C THR A 49 -12.77 4.75 5.65
N TRP A 50 -13.04 5.98 6.10
CA TRP A 50 -12.13 7.11 5.91
C TRP A 50 -10.75 6.86 6.53
N THR A 51 -10.72 6.21 7.68
CA THR A 51 -9.48 5.84 8.36
C THR A 51 -8.68 4.79 7.60
N GLN A 52 -9.34 3.82 6.99
CA GLN A 52 -8.69 2.84 6.11
C GLN A 52 -8.16 3.50 4.85
N ALA A 53 -8.95 4.39 4.23
CA ALA A 53 -8.55 5.12 3.03
C ALA A 53 -7.31 5.99 3.29
N THR A 54 -7.34 6.84 4.30
CA THR A 54 -6.22 7.76 4.62
C THR A 54 -4.93 7.03 5.01
N ARG A 55 -5.00 5.81 5.53
CA ARG A 55 -3.82 4.99 5.90
C ARG A 55 -3.36 4.05 4.80
N GLY A 56 -4.27 3.62 3.93
CA GLY A 56 -4.00 2.61 2.91
C GLY A 56 -3.79 3.15 1.50
N ILE A 57 -4.26 4.36 1.20
CA ILE A 57 -4.05 5.04 -0.08
C ILE A 57 -2.89 6.03 0.07
N TYR A 58 -1.95 6.02 -0.86
CA TYR A 58 -0.87 7.00 -0.94
C TYR A 58 -0.88 7.68 -2.31
N VAL A 59 -0.26 8.85 -2.39
CA VAL A 59 -0.17 9.60 -3.64
C VAL A 59 1.30 9.64 -4.06
N LEU A 60 1.55 9.23 -5.29
CA LEU A 60 2.86 9.31 -5.93
C LEU A 60 3.22 10.78 -6.23
N PRO A 61 4.51 11.11 -6.43
CA PRO A 61 4.93 12.48 -6.76
C PRO A 61 4.28 13.07 -8.01
N ASN A 62 3.86 12.22 -8.96
CA ASN A 62 3.12 12.62 -10.17
C ASN A 62 1.61 12.82 -9.94
N GLY A 63 1.13 12.74 -8.70
CA GLY A 63 -0.29 12.88 -8.34
C GLY A 63 -1.12 11.60 -8.48
N THR A 64 -0.56 10.50 -8.98
CA THR A 64 -1.29 9.24 -9.14
C THR A 64 -1.53 8.56 -7.79
N PRO A 65 -2.76 8.18 -7.44
CA PRO A 65 -3.04 7.42 -6.24
C PRO A 65 -2.57 5.98 -6.38
N GLY A 66 -2.00 5.42 -5.30
CA GLY A 66 -1.61 4.02 -5.19
C GLY A 66 -2.18 3.38 -3.94
N LEU A 67 -2.32 2.07 -3.94
CA LEU A 67 -2.80 1.30 -2.80
C LEU A 67 -1.62 0.59 -2.14
N ARG A 68 -1.54 0.64 -0.81
CA ARG A 68 -0.56 -0.14 -0.05
C ARG A 68 -0.87 -1.63 -0.19
N GLY A 69 0.15 -2.48 -0.30
CA GLY A 69 -0.01 -3.93 -0.45
C GLY A 69 -0.90 -4.56 0.62
N GLN A 70 -0.78 -4.14 1.88
CA GLN A 70 -1.66 -4.60 2.96
C GLN A 70 -3.14 -4.27 2.72
N LEU A 71 -3.44 -3.09 2.17
CA LEU A 71 -4.81 -2.72 1.82
C LEU A 71 -5.32 -3.57 0.65
N LEU A 72 -4.49 -3.81 -0.38
CA LEU A 72 -4.83 -4.70 -1.50
C LEU A 72 -5.20 -6.10 -0.99
N LEU A 73 -4.40 -6.68 -0.10
CA LEU A 73 -4.69 -8.00 0.48
C LEU A 73 -5.99 -8.01 1.31
N ALA A 74 -6.26 -6.93 2.05
CA ALA A 74 -7.51 -6.79 2.79
C ALA A 74 -8.72 -6.73 1.85
N LEU A 75 -8.62 -5.99 0.73
CA LEU A 75 -9.66 -5.90 -0.30
C LEU A 75 -9.90 -7.25 -1.00
N ILE A 76 -8.83 -7.98 -1.33
CA ILE A 76 -8.89 -9.34 -1.90
C ILE A 76 -9.71 -10.25 -0.98
N ARG A 77 -9.38 -10.28 0.31
CA ARG A 77 -10.13 -11.07 1.31
C ARG A 77 -11.57 -10.60 1.49
N LYS A 78 -11.79 -9.29 1.56
CA LYS A 78 -13.14 -8.71 1.71
C LYS A 78 -14.07 -9.15 0.57
N ARG A 79 -13.54 -9.32 -0.63
CA ARG A 79 -14.29 -9.80 -1.81
C ARG A 79 -14.39 -11.33 -1.88
N GLY A 80 -13.85 -12.05 -0.89
CA GLY A 80 -13.95 -13.49 -0.77
C GLY A 80 -12.92 -14.27 -1.58
N HIS A 81 -11.96 -13.58 -2.23
CA HIS A 81 -10.82 -14.23 -2.88
C HIS A 81 -9.81 -14.74 -1.85
N ARG A 82 -8.95 -15.67 -2.25
CA ARG A 82 -7.89 -16.22 -1.40
C ARG A 82 -6.54 -15.80 -1.93
N TYR A 83 -5.56 -15.70 -1.02
CA TYR A 83 -4.16 -15.55 -1.40
C TYR A 83 -3.26 -16.30 -0.45
N THR A 84 -2.11 -16.72 -0.95
CA THR A 84 -1.00 -17.31 -0.21
C THR A 84 0.31 -16.68 -0.65
N PHE A 85 1.35 -16.83 0.16
CA PHE A 85 2.69 -16.40 -0.17
C PHE A 85 3.64 -17.60 -0.10
N GLU A 86 4.40 -17.79 -1.16
CA GLU A 86 5.55 -18.66 -1.18
C GLU A 86 6.82 -17.81 -1.05
N ARG A 87 7.60 -18.07 0.00
CA ARG A 87 8.78 -17.27 0.34
C ARG A 87 10.05 -18.07 0.15
N ALA A 88 10.95 -17.56 -0.67
CA ALA A 88 12.34 -17.99 -0.78
C ALA A 88 13.28 -16.94 -0.16
N ASP A 89 14.57 -17.20 -0.15
CA ASP A 89 15.57 -16.27 0.41
C ASP A 89 15.72 -14.99 -0.41
N ASP A 90 15.48 -15.08 -1.72
CA ASP A 90 15.68 -14.03 -2.70
C ASP A 90 14.43 -13.65 -3.48
N ALA A 91 13.30 -14.32 -3.23
CA ALA A 91 12.04 -14.10 -3.93
C ALA A 91 10.83 -14.29 -3.02
N CYS A 92 9.72 -13.66 -3.37
CA CYS A 92 8.42 -13.92 -2.80
C CYS A 92 7.39 -13.97 -3.93
N THR A 93 6.62 -15.06 -3.97
CA THR A 93 5.51 -15.25 -4.92
C THR A 93 4.19 -15.09 -4.18
N CYS A 94 3.33 -14.20 -4.68
CA CYS A 94 1.96 -14.07 -4.24
C CYS A 94 1.07 -14.86 -5.20
N ILE A 95 0.29 -15.78 -4.67
CA ILE A 95 -0.65 -16.60 -5.42
C ILE A 95 -2.07 -16.21 -5.01
N ILE A 96 -2.88 -15.78 -5.97
CA ILE A 96 -4.26 -15.36 -5.75
C ILE A 96 -5.18 -16.34 -6.48
N THR A 97 -6.23 -16.81 -5.80
CA THR A 97 -7.31 -17.57 -6.41
C THR A 97 -8.64 -16.85 -6.23
N ARG A 98 -9.41 -16.77 -7.30
CA ARG A 98 -10.65 -16.00 -7.35
C ARG A 98 -11.87 -16.84 -6.99
N LYS A 99 -12.77 -16.24 -6.21
CA LYS A 99 -14.04 -16.86 -5.81
C LYS A 99 -14.96 -17.11 -7.01
N ASP A 100 -15.03 -16.15 -7.94
CA ASP A 100 -15.84 -16.22 -9.16
C ASP A 100 -15.36 -17.27 -10.18
N GLU A 101 -14.19 -17.86 -9.93
CA GLU A 101 -13.60 -18.97 -10.71
C GLU A 101 -13.53 -20.26 -9.89
N ASP A 102 -14.33 -20.40 -8.84
CA ASP A 102 -14.33 -21.53 -7.90
C ASP A 102 -12.94 -21.86 -7.32
N PHE A 103 -12.06 -20.87 -7.25
CA PHE A 103 -10.66 -20.99 -6.79
C PHE A 103 -9.79 -21.97 -7.62
N LYS A 104 -10.16 -22.24 -8.88
CA LYS A 104 -9.48 -23.23 -9.72
C LYS A 104 -8.25 -22.68 -10.42
N ILE A 105 -8.24 -21.38 -10.73
CA ILE A 105 -7.17 -20.75 -11.50
C ILE A 105 -6.27 -19.95 -10.56
N PRO A 106 -4.99 -20.30 -10.38
CA PRO A 106 -4.04 -19.50 -9.66
C PRO A 106 -3.51 -18.36 -10.53
N TYR A 107 -3.45 -17.16 -9.97
CA TYR A 107 -2.78 -15.99 -10.53
C TYR A 107 -1.54 -15.72 -9.69
N GLU A 108 -0.37 -15.78 -10.31
CA GLU A 108 0.91 -15.69 -9.61
C GLU A 108 1.65 -14.42 -9.99
N GLY A 109 2.22 -13.77 -8.99
CA GLY A 109 3.12 -12.64 -9.16
C GLY A 109 4.33 -12.82 -8.27
N THR A 110 5.51 -12.85 -8.86
CA THR A 110 6.77 -12.99 -8.14
C THR A 110 7.54 -11.68 -8.15
N PHE A 111 8.09 -11.32 -7.01
CA PHE A 111 9.05 -10.22 -6.86
C PHE A 111 10.32 -10.78 -6.23
N ASN A 112 11.46 -10.55 -6.88
CA ASN A 112 12.74 -11.08 -6.48
C ASN A 112 13.79 -9.99 -6.22
N THR A 113 14.97 -10.41 -5.85
CA THR A 113 16.09 -9.49 -5.57
C THR A 113 16.56 -8.72 -6.81
N ASP A 114 16.49 -9.31 -8.00
CA ASP A 114 16.88 -8.63 -9.25
C ASP A 114 15.84 -7.55 -9.61
N ASP A 115 14.56 -7.81 -9.37
CA ASP A 115 13.50 -6.79 -9.51
C ASP A 115 13.74 -5.61 -8.56
N ALA A 116 14.18 -5.89 -7.33
CA ALA A 116 14.53 -4.86 -6.36
C ALA A 116 15.77 -4.03 -6.79
N LEU A 117 16.74 -4.66 -7.43
CA LEU A 117 17.91 -3.97 -8.04
C LEU A 117 17.46 -3.09 -9.21
N MET A 118 16.67 -3.61 -10.13
CA MET A 118 16.14 -2.85 -11.27
C MET A 118 15.26 -1.67 -10.82
N ALA A 119 14.50 -1.83 -9.75
CA ALA A 119 13.69 -0.77 -9.16
C ALA A 119 14.50 0.25 -8.33
N GLY A 120 15.83 0.08 -8.19
CA GLY A 120 16.68 0.96 -7.39
C GLY A 120 16.44 0.91 -5.88
N LEU A 121 15.77 -0.13 -5.38
CA LEU A 121 15.46 -0.31 -3.95
C LEU A 121 16.66 -0.83 -3.16
N VAL A 122 17.55 -1.54 -3.85
CA VAL A 122 18.82 -2.03 -3.35
C VAL A 122 19.90 -1.77 -4.39
N THR A 123 21.16 -1.75 -3.95
CA THR A 123 22.35 -1.67 -4.82
C THR A 123 23.22 -2.88 -4.56
N LYS A 124 24.01 -3.31 -5.56
CA LYS A 124 24.97 -4.41 -5.42
C LYS A 124 26.37 -3.84 -5.49
N LYS A 125 27.18 -4.13 -4.47
CA LYS A 125 28.59 -3.76 -4.41
C LYS A 125 29.40 -4.94 -3.87
N ASP A 126 30.47 -5.34 -4.54
CA ASP A 126 31.36 -6.44 -4.14
C ASP A 126 30.60 -7.77 -3.86
N GLY A 127 29.56 -8.06 -4.68
CA GLY A 127 28.71 -9.23 -4.52
C GLY A 127 27.66 -9.13 -3.41
N GLN A 128 27.68 -8.10 -2.58
CA GLN A 128 26.73 -7.89 -1.49
C GLN A 128 25.66 -6.86 -1.86
N LEU A 129 24.47 -7.05 -1.29
CA LEU A 129 23.33 -6.15 -1.46
C LEU A 129 23.33 -5.09 -0.35
N TYR A 130 23.19 -3.86 -0.77
CA TYR A 130 23.12 -2.70 0.12
C TYR A 130 21.83 -1.93 -0.11
N ALA A 131 21.21 -1.50 0.99
CA ALA A 131 20.11 -0.54 0.97
C ALA A 131 20.35 0.45 2.11
N ARG A 132 20.84 1.64 1.77
CA ARG A 132 21.16 2.68 2.74
C ARG A 132 20.48 4.00 2.36
N SER A 133 20.08 4.77 3.37
CA SER A 133 19.62 6.13 3.18
C SER A 133 20.78 7.05 2.77
N HIS A 134 20.45 8.26 2.33
CA HIS A 134 21.43 9.29 2.04
C HIS A 134 22.42 9.53 3.21
N ASP A 135 21.96 9.38 4.45
CA ASP A 135 22.79 9.52 5.68
C ASP A 135 23.57 8.23 6.03
N GLY A 136 23.64 7.26 5.13
CA GLY A 136 24.37 6.00 5.32
C GLY A 136 23.71 5.00 6.27
N LYS A 137 22.51 5.28 6.82
CA LYS A 137 21.80 4.36 7.72
C LYS A 137 21.21 3.20 6.91
N PRO A 138 21.24 1.96 7.46
CA PRO A 138 20.62 0.81 6.80
C PRO A 138 19.10 1.02 6.66
N LEU A 139 18.60 0.79 5.46
CA LEU A 139 17.15 0.77 5.19
C LEU A 139 16.56 -0.61 5.54
N PRO A 140 15.23 -0.72 5.68
CA PRO A 140 14.56 -1.99 5.95
C PRO A 140 14.94 -3.11 4.97
N TRP A 141 15.20 -2.80 3.71
CA TRP A 141 15.68 -3.73 2.69
C TRP A 141 16.99 -4.44 3.04
N GLN A 142 17.86 -3.82 3.80
CA GLN A 142 19.11 -4.43 4.23
C GLN A 142 18.92 -5.35 5.44
N GLN A 143 18.00 -5.00 6.34
CA GLN A 143 17.78 -5.73 7.59
C GLN A 143 16.69 -6.79 7.48
N TYR A 144 15.62 -6.51 6.73
CA TYR A 144 14.39 -7.31 6.66
C TYR A 144 14.02 -7.64 5.22
N ARG A 145 15.01 -8.08 4.42
CA ARG A 145 14.83 -8.30 2.97
C ARG A 145 13.66 -9.22 2.64
N ARG A 146 13.50 -10.35 3.33
CA ARG A 146 12.39 -11.29 3.09
C ARG A 146 11.02 -10.63 3.28
N ASP A 147 10.87 -9.81 4.31
CA ASP A 147 9.61 -9.10 4.55
C ASP A 147 9.38 -8.01 3.50
N MET A 148 10.44 -7.33 3.07
CA MET A 148 10.35 -6.31 2.03
C MET A 148 9.98 -6.90 0.67
N LEU A 149 10.45 -8.11 0.32
CA LEU A 149 10.04 -8.83 -0.90
C LEU A 149 8.54 -9.13 -0.92
N GLN A 150 7.96 -9.47 0.24
CA GLN A 150 6.53 -9.75 0.35
C GLN A 150 5.65 -8.51 0.13
N TRP A 151 6.13 -7.31 0.47
CA TRP A 151 5.31 -6.10 0.47
C TRP A 151 5.50 -5.22 -0.78
N ARG A 152 6.09 -5.77 -1.82
CA ARG A 152 6.25 -5.14 -3.14
C ARG A 152 5.49 -5.89 -4.21
#